data_be0d865be9544d55c57c7397a968c55c
#
_entry.id   be0d865be9544d55c57c7397a968c55c
#
_cell.length_a   1.000
_cell.length_b   1.000
_cell.length_c   1.000
_cell.angle_alpha   90.00
_cell.angle_beta   90.00
_cell.angle_gamma   90.00
#
_symmetry.space_group_name_H-M   'P 1'
#
loop_
_entity.id
_entity.type
_entity.pdbx_description
1 polymer ?
#
loop_
_entity_poly.entity_id
_entity_poly.type
_entity_poly.pdbx_seq_one_letter_code
_entity_poly.pdbx_strand_id
1 'polypeptide(L)'
;NAIVTKAGASGYANEMFTQQDEKIFKKKNRLGKMVNLSAEEMTNLEAIIYARRIVAINENRRERGMNPYTGMDGLTEQDAIDNLNMMESLVGKKEFDALSERAEDYFEAFKNNLKMLRDSGRITEETYNNLKDVEYSPIKTLKYIIPQDTMTDEDINNAVSTLGVNKKDIMKLSDMNENEILFDARFLLMMNTNIVARRSFENKMLNEFSQGYESIDKAGKEALSDFIIEGPVKKV
;
A
#
# COMPACT_ATOMS: atom_id res chain seq x y z
N ASN A 1 23.25 0.96 -13.81
CA ASN A 1 21.83 0.62 -14.01
C ASN A 1 21.07 0.42 -12.69
N ALA A 2 21.57 -0.34 -11.69
CA ALA A 2 20.88 -0.55 -10.42
C ALA A 2 20.60 0.75 -9.65
N ILE A 3 21.53 1.70 -9.64
CA ILE A 3 21.39 3.01 -9.01
C ILE A 3 20.32 3.85 -9.72
N VAL A 4 20.32 3.84 -11.05
CA VAL A 4 19.33 4.56 -11.87
C VAL A 4 17.93 3.97 -11.65
N THR A 5 17.82 2.65 -11.51
CA THR A 5 16.56 1.97 -11.25
C THR A 5 16.00 2.27 -9.86
N LYS A 6 16.87 2.31 -8.83
CA LYS A 6 16.45 2.72 -7.47
C LYS A 6 15.98 4.17 -7.42
N ALA A 7 16.73 5.09 -8.01
CA ALA A 7 16.34 6.50 -8.08
C ALA A 7 15.02 6.68 -8.87
N GLY A 8 14.85 5.95 -9.98
CA GLY A 8 13.63 5.95 -10.78
C GLY A 8 12.43 5.39 -10.01
N ALA A 9 12.60 4.29 -9.27
CA ALA A 9 11.56 3.70 -8.45
C ALA A 9 11.11 4.64 -7.33
N SER A 10 12.05 5.29 -6.64
CA SER A 10 11.74 6.26 -5.57
C SER A 10 11.05 7.51 -6.12
N GLY A 11 11.51 8.06 -7.24
CA GLY A 11 10.86 9.19 -7.89
C GLY A 11 9.43 8.87 -8.30
N TYR A 12 9.22 7.71 -8.92
CA TYR A 12 7.89 7.24 -9.32
C TYR A 12 6.96 6.98 -8.12
N ALA A 13 7.48 6.35 -7.05
CA ALA A 13 6.72 6.14 -5.82
C ALA A 13 6.28 7.45 -5.19
N ASN A 14 7.17 8.45 -5.15
CA ASN A 14 6.87 9.78 -4.60
C ASN A 14 5.80 10.49 -5.43
N GLU A 15 5.87 10.43 -6.76
CA GLU A 15 4.85 11.01 -7.63
C GLU A 15 3.48 10.34 -7.43
N MET A 16 3.44 9.01 -7.44
CA MET A 16 2.21 8.25 -7.19
C MET A 16 1.61 8.59 -5.83
N PHE A 17 2.43 8.56 -4.78
CA PHE A 17 1.94 8.88 -3.45
C PHE A 17 1.45 10.32 -3.35
N THR A 18 2.15 11.29 -3.94
CA THR A 18 1.72 12.70 -3.92
C THR A 18 0.33 12.86 -4.54
N GLN A 19 0.06 12.22 -5.68
CA GLN A 19 -1.26 12.25 -6.33
C GLN A 19 -2.34 11.60 -5.45
N GLN A 20 -2.06 10.45 -4.85
CA GLN A 20 -2.96 9.77 -3.91
C GLN A 20 -3.20 10.61 -2.66
N ASP A 21 -2.15 11.18 -2.09
CA ASP A 21 -2.20 12.02 -0.90
C ASP A 21 -3.07 13.26 -1.09
N GLU A 22 -2.92 13.93 -2.23
CA GLU A 22 -3.74 15.10 -2.57
C GLU A 22 -5.22 14.76 -2.72
N LYS A 23 -5.53 13.61 -3.30
CA LYS A 23 -6.89 13.17 -3.53
C LYS A 23 -7.58 12.70 -2.25
N ILE A 24 -6.87 11.94 -1.42
CA ILE A 24 -7.43 11.23 -0.27
C ILE A 24 -7.35 12.08 1.01
N PHE A 25 -6.18 12.67 1.30
CA PHE A 25 -5.89 13.26 2.61
C PHE A 25 -5.84 14.80 2.61
N LYS A 26 -6.10 15.44 1.46
CA LYS A 26 -6.14 16.90 1.35
C LYS A 26 -7.47 17.37 0.78
N LYS A 27 -7.81 18.64 1.08
CA LYS A 27 -8.99 19.32 0.55
C LYS A 27 -8.65 20.75 0.14
N LYS A 28 -9.46 21.35 -0.73
CA LYS A 28 -9.37 22.77 -1.04
C LYS A 28 -10.00 23.58 0.09
N ASN A 29 -9.26 24.53 0.63
CA ASN A 29 -9.82 25.53 1.56
C ASN A 29 -10.64 26.60 0.79
N ARG A 30 -11.19 27.56 1.54
CA ARG A 30 -12.00 28.66 0.98
C ARG A 30 -11.24 29.51 -0.07
N LEU A 31 -9.91 29.51 -0.02
CA LEU A 31 -9.04 30.22 -0.95
C LEU A 31 -8.57 29.34 -2.12
N GLY A 32 -9.12 28.13 -2.26
CA GLY A 32 -8.75 27.18 -3.30
C GLY A 32 -7.39 26.48 -3.10
N LYS A 33 -6.71 26.71 -1.97
CA LYS A 33 -5.43 26.06 -1.66
C LYS A 33 -5.65 24.66 -1.08
N MET A 34 -4.81 23.70 -1.51
CA MET A 34 -4.77 22.37 -0.93
C MET A 34 -4.25 22.44 0.51
N VAL A 35 -5.01 21.88 1.43
CA VAL A 35 -4.68 21.77 2.86
C VAL A 35 -4.97 20.34 3.32
N ASN A 36 -4.27 19.86 4.32
CA ASN A 36 -4.55 18.57 4.92
C ASN A 36 -5.96 18.55 5.53
N LEU A 37 -6.56 17.38 5.61
CA LEU A 37 -7.74 17.15 6.46
C LEU A 37 -7.40 17.52 7.91
N SER A 38 -8.36 17.97 8.67
CA SER A 38 -8.21 18.18 10.11
C SER A 38 -7.99 16.84 10.83
N ALA A 39 -7.51 16.87 12.07
CA ALA A 39 -7.36 15.65 12.87
C ALA A 39 -8.68 14.90 13.01
N GLU A 40 -9.79 15.61 13.21
CA GLU A 40 -11.13 15.01 13.30
C GLU A 40 -11.55 14.35 11.99
N GLU A 41 -11.40 15.04 10.86
CA GLU A 41 -11.70 14.46 9.53
C GLU A 41 -10.83 13.25 9.24
N MET A 42 -9.54 13.26 9.63
CA MET A 42 -8.66 12.10 9.49
C MET A 42 -9.15 10.92 10.34
N THR A 43 -9.47 11.15 11.60
CA THR A 43 -10.02 10.10 12.48
C THR A 43 -11.31 9.51 11.91
N ASN A 44 -12.21 10.35 11.42
CA ASN A 44 -13.46 9.91 10.80
C ASN A 44 -13.21 9.12 9.51
N LEU A 45 -12.29 9.56 8.66
CA LEU A 45 -11.90 8.84 7.45
C LEU A 45 -11.33 7.45 7.78
N GLU A 46 -10.43 7.37 8.75
CA GLU A 46 -9.83 6.11 9.20
C GLU A 46 -10.86 5.15 9.78
N ALA A 47 -11.82 5.66 10.55
CA ALA A 47 -12.93 4.85 11.07
C ALA A 47 -13.80 4.30 9.94
N ILE A 48 -14.11 5.11 8.91
CA ILE A 48 -14.85 4.66 7.72
C ILE A 48 -14.07 3.60 6.96
N ILE A 49 -12.77 3.81 6.72
CA ILE A 49 -11.90 2.84 6.04
C ILE A 49 -11.90 1.50 6.79
N TYR A 50 -11.75 1.56 8.11
CA TYR A 50 -11.68 0.35 8.93
C TYR A 50 -13.01 -0.42 8.95
N ALA A 51 -14.13 0.28 9.13
CA ALA A 51 -15.44 -0.33 9.12
C ALA A 51 -15.79 -0.95 7.76
N ARG A 52 -15.60 -0.24 6.65
CA ARG A 52 -15.84 -0.74 5.30
C ARG A 52 -15.00 -1.98 5.01
N ARG A 53 -13.75 -1.98 5.42
CA ARG A 53 -12.86 -3.13 5.26
C ARG A 53 -13.39 -4.38 5.97
N ILE A 54 -13.91 -4.26 7.20
CA ILE A 54 -14.49 -5.40 7.93
C ILE A 54 -15.69 -5.96 7.18
N VAL A 55 -16.57 -5.09 6.67
CA VAL A 55 -17.74 -5.49 5.87
C VAL A 55 -17.29 -6.24 4.60
N ALA A 56 -16.39 -5.66 3.82
CA ALA A 56 -15.90 -6.25 2.57
C ALA A 56 -15.19 -7.60 2.79
N ILE A 57 -14.39 -7.74 3.85
CA ILE A 57 -13.78 -9.02 4.21
C ILE A 57 -14.86 -10.07 4.52
N ASN A 58 -15.90 -9.70 5.26
CA ASN A 58 -16.95 -10.64 5.63
C ASN A 58 -17.82 -11.05 4.44
N GLU A 59 -18.11 -10.14 3.53
CA GLU A 59 -18.77 -10.46 2.26
C GLU A 59 -17.97 -11.51 1.47
N ASN A 60 -16.67 -11.27 1.26
CA ASN A 60 -15.80 -12.20 0.55
C ASN A 60 -15.69 -13.57 1.26
N ARG A 61 -15.61 -13.57 2.60
CA ARG A 61 -15.55 -14.80 3.39
C ARG A 61 -16.87 -15.59 3.30
N ARG A 62 -18.00 -14.91 3.29
CA ARG A 62 -19.33 -15.51 3.15
C ARG A 62 -19.49 -16.20 1.79
N GLU A 63 -19.06 -15.55 0.71
CA GLU A 63 -19.05 -16.13 -0.63
C GLU A 63 -18.19 -17.40 -0.72
N ARG A 64 -17.12 -17.47 0.06
CA ARG A 64 -16.20 -18.62 0.14
C ARG A 64 -16.58 -19.66 1.19
N GLY A 65 -17.72 -19.51 1.87
CA GLY A 65 -18.15 -20.43 2.93
C GLY A 65 -17.21 -20.44 4.15
N MET A 66 -16.49 -19.35 4.40
CA MET A 66 -15.55 -19.21 5.51
C MET A 66 -16.23 -18.61 6.74
N ASN A 67 -15.69 -18.90 7.93
CA ASN A 67 -16.17 -18.29 9.17
C ASN A 67 -16.04 -16.77 9.13
N PRO A 68 -16.95 -16.00 9.78
CA PRO A 68 -16.86 -14.55 9.86
C PRO A 68 -15.51 -14.08 10.43
N TYR A 69 -15.05 -12.96 9.94
CA TYR A 69 -13.88 -12.25 10.45
C TYR A 69 -14.34 -11.21 11.48
N THR A 70 -13.65 -11.13 12.60
CA THR A 70 -13.76 -10.02 13.55
C THR A 70 -12.53 -9.15 13.47
N GLY A 71 -12.69 -7.86 13.63
CA GLY A 71 -11.59 -6.91 13.76
C GLY A 71 -10.67 -7.25 14.94
N MET A 72 -9.54 -6.58 15.03
CA MET A 72 -8.52 -6.88 16.05
C MET A 72 -8.99 -6.54 17.48
N ASP A 73 -9.89 -5.61 17.61
CA ASP A 73 -10.59 -5.21 18.83
C ASP A 73 -11.88 -6.00 19.08
N GLY A 74 -12.12 -7.07 18.31
CA GLY A 74 -13.34 -7.87 18.40
C GLY A 74 -14.52 -7.29 17.61
N LEU A 75 -14.32 -6.22 16.83
CA LEU A 75 -15.38 -5.56 16.05
C LEU A 75 -15.96 -6.52 15.01
N THR A 76 -17.27 -6.80 15.13
CA THR A 76 -17.99 -7.65 14.19
C THR A 76 -18.42 -6.90 12.93
N GLU A 77 -18.91 -7.60 11.92
CA GLU A 77 -19.49 -6.98 10.71
C GLU A 77 -20.67 -6.06 11.07
N GLN A 78 -21.54 -6.49 12.01
CA GLN A 78 -22.68 -5.70 12.42
C GLN A 78 -22.23 -4.42 13.15
N ASP A 79 -21.24 -4.52 14.05
CA ASP A 79 -20.69 -3.35 14.73
C ASP A 79 -20.08 -2.37 13.72
N ALA A 80 -19.43 -2.87 12.66
CA ALA A 80 -18.87 -2.03 11.58
C ALA A 80 -19.97 -1.28 10.81
N ILE A 81 -21.08 -1.96 10.49
CA ILE A 81 -22.25 -1.35 9.83
C ILE A 81 -22.89 -0.29 10.76
N ASP A 82 -23.07 -0.62 12.02
CA ASP A 82 -23.65 0.30 13.01
C ASP A 82 -22.76 1.53 13.22
N ASN A 83 -21.45 1.36 13.23
CA ASN A 83 -20.49 2.46 13.28
C ASN A 83 -20.57 3.38 12.05
N LEU A 84 -20.74 2.84 10.85
CA LEU A 84 -20.93 3.66 9.64
C LEU A 84 -22.23 4.48 9.72
N ASN A 85 -23.34 3.88 10.15
CA ASN A 85 -24.61 4.55 10.31
C ASN A 85 -24.55 5.65 11.41
N MET A 86 -23.86 5.35 12.51
CA MET A 86 -23.64 6.32 13.59
C MET A 86 -22.77 7.47 13.10
N MET A 87 -21.71 7.21 12.34
CA MET A 87 -20.83 8.24 11.78
C MET A 87 -21.62 9.19 10.87
N GLU A 88 -22.45 8.67 9.94
CA GLU A 88 -23.30 9.50 9.10
C GLU A 88 -24.21 10.43 9.94
N SER A 89 -24.76 9.91 11.04
CA SER A 89 -25.61 10.69 11.93
C SER A 89 -24.84 11.77 12.69
N LEU A 90 -23.57 11.52 13.04
CA LEU A 90 -22.73 12.45 13.82
C LEU A 90 -22.18 13.59 12.97
N VAL A 91 -21.59 13.28 11.80
CA VAL A 91 -20.94 14.29 10.97
C VAL A 91 -21.89 14.92 9.94
N GLY A 92 -23.05 14.31 9.74
CA GLY A 92 -24.04 14.68 8.73
C GLY A 92 -23.73 14.10 7.34
N LYS A 93 -24.80 13.85 6.58
CA LYS A 93 -24.74 13.16 5.30
C LYS A 93 -23.70 13.73 4.33
N LYS A 94 -23.64 15.03 4.16
CA LYS A 94 -22.72 15.68 3.19
C LYS A 94 -21.24 15.41 3.52
N GLU A 95 -20.88 15.47 4.79
CA GLU A 95 -19.50 15.21 5.21
C GLU A 95 -19.19 13.73 5.14
N PHE A 96 -20.14 12.88 5.58
CA PHE A 96 -20.01 11.44 5.47
C PHE A 96 -19.81 10.97 4.01
N ASP A 97 -20.62 11.49 3.07
CA ASP A 97 -20.48 11.17 1.63
C ASP A 97 -19.09 11.58 1.12
N ALA A 98 -18.60 12.76 1.50
CA ALA A 98 -17.27 13.24 1.09
C ALA A 98 -16.13 12.40 1.68
N LEU A 99 -16.23 11.93 2.92
CA LEU A 99 -15.26 11.04 3.54
C LEU A 99 -15.34 9.62 2.96
N SER A 100 -16.56 9.16 2.64
CA SER A 100 -16.78 7.86 2.00
C SER A 100 -16.18 7.80 0.59
N GLU A 101 -16.29 8.88 -0.19
CA GLU A 101 -15.61 8.99 -1.49
C GLU A 101 -14.09 8.90 -1.34
N ARG A 102 -13.52 9.54 -0.32
CA ARG A 102 -12.09 9.45 -0.02
C ARG A 102 -11.66 8.05 0.42
N ALA A 103 -12.50 7.35 1.17
CA ALA A 103 -12.26 5.96 1.54
C ALA A 103 -12.26 5.05 0.29
N GLU A 104 -13.14 5.32 -0.68
CA GLU A 104 -13.13 4.61 -1.97
C GLU A 104 -11.84 4.88 -2.75
N ASP A 105 -11.42 6.13 -2.84
CA ASP A 105 -10.15 6.52 -3.45
C ASP A 105 -8.94 5.85 -2.77
N TYR A 106 -9.00 5.66 -1.46
CA TYR A 106 -8.00 4.93 -0.69
C TYR A 106 -7.92 3.46 -1.11
N PHE A 107 -9.04 2.75 -1.20
CA PHE A 107 -9.05 1.36 -1.64
C PHE A 107 -8.65 1.22 -3.12
N GLU A 108 -9.06 2.15 -3.97
CA GLU A 108 -8.65 2.17 -5.37
C GLU A 108 -7.12 2.39 -5.50
N ALA A 109 -6.51 3.20 -4.65
CA ALA A 109 -5.06 3.35 -4.61
C ALA A 109 -4.34 2.02 -4.30
N PHE A 110 -4.83 1.24 -3.34
CA PHE A 110 -4.29 -0.10 -3.08
C PHE A 110 -4.54 -1.09 -4.22
N LYS A 111 -5.69 -1.04 -4.86
CA LYS A 111 -6.00 -1.85 -6.04
C LYS A 111 -5.05 -1.53 -7.19
N ASN A 112 -4.73 -0.26 -7.41
CA ASN A 112 -3.73 0.17 -8.38
C ASN A 112 -2.32 -0.33 -8.03
N ASN A 113 -1.95 -0.33 -6.76
CA ASN A 113 -0.71 -0.92 -6.28
C ASN A 113 -0.66 -2.44 -6.54
N LEU A 114 -1.74 -3.17 -6.27
CA LEU A 114 -1.84 -4.60 -6.61
C LEU A 114 -1.71 -4.85 -8.11
N LYS A 115 -2.36 -4.01 -8.93
CA LYS A 115 -2.24 -4.07 -10.39
C LYS A 115 -0.80 -3.90 -10.83
N MET A 116 -0.06 -2.96 -10.25
CA MET A 116 1.35 -2.74 -10.57
C MET A 116 2.22 -3.97 -10.23
N LEU A 117 1.95 -4.66 -9.11
CA LEU A 117 2.63 -5.91 -8.76
C LEU A 117 2.32 -7.02 -9.76
N ARG A 118 1.08 -7.14 -10.22
CA ARG A 118 0.68 -8.10 -11.27
C ARG A 118 1.39 -7.78 -12.59
N ASP A 119 1.30 -6.53 -13.05
CA ASP A 119 1.86 -6.09 -14.34
C ASP A 119 3.39 -6.22 -14.39
N SER A 120 4.03 -6.21 -13.24
CA SER A 120 5.47 -6.51 -13.13
C SER A 120 5.78 -8.00 -13.00
N GLY A 121 4.77 -8.89 -12.92
CA GLY A 121 4.95 -10.33 -12.72
C GLY A 121 5.33 -10.71 -11.29
N ARG A 122 5.16 -9.80 -10.32
CA ARG A 122 5.49 -10.07 -8.91
C ARG A 122 4.43 -10.90 -8.19
N ILE A 123 3.18 -10.79 -8.61
CA ILE A 123 2.06 -11.63 -8.20
C ILE A 123 1.38 -12.24 -9.43
N THR A 124 0.72 -13.38 -9.25
CA THR A 124 -0.02 -14.04 -10.31
C THR A 124 -1.35 -13.33 -10.59
N GLU A 125 -1.91 -13.55 -11.79
CA GLU A 125 -3.25 -13.07 -12.14
C GLU A 125 -4.32 -13.62 -11.17
N GLU A 126 -4.17 -14.87 -10.73
CA GLU A 126 -5.05 -15.49 -9.72
C GLU A 126 -5.00 -14.73 -8.39
N THR A 127 -3.80 -14.42 -7.90
CA THR A 127 -3.62 -13.64 -6.66
C THR A 127 -4.25 -12.25 -6.79
N TYR A 128 -4.04 -11.58 -7.92
CA TYR A 128 -4.64 -10.29 -8.20
C TYR A 128 -6.18 -10.37 -8.18
N ASN A 129 -6.75 -11.34 -8.90
CA ASN A 129 -8.20 -11.51 -8.98
C ASN A 129 -8.84 -11.84 -7.62
N ASN A 130 -8.14 -12.55 -6.74
CA ASN A 130 -8.61 -12.86 -5.39
C ASN A 130 -8.61 -11.64 -4.44
N LEU A 131 -7.86 -10.59 -4.76
CA LEU A 131 -7.64 -9.44 -3.86
C LEU A 131 -8.26 -8.14 -4.39
N LYS A 132 -8.44 -7.99 -5.70
CA LYS A 132 -8.83 -6.72 -6.34
C LYS A 132 -10.22 -6.22 -5.96
N ASP A 133 -11.14 -7.16 -5.66
CA ASP A 133 -12.56 -6.88 -5.40
C ASP A 133 -12.87 -6.85 -3.88
N VAL A 134 -11.87 -7.14 -3.05
CA VAL A 134 -11.95 -6.91 -1.61
C VAL A 134 -11.47 -5.49 -1.37
N GLU A 135 -12.13 -4.72 -0.51
CA GLU A 135 -11.62 -3.43 -0.03
C GLU A 135 -10.33 -3.66 0.75
N TYR A 136 -9.28 -3.93 -0.03
CA TYR A 136 -8.00 -4.42 0.46
C TYR A 136 -7.19 -3.26 1.05
N SER A 137 -6.94 -3.34 2.32
CA SER A 137 -5.93 -2.55 3.00
C SER A 137 -4.92 -3.50 3.65
N PRO A 138 -3.62 -3.38 3.37
CA PRO A 138 -2.62 -4.41 3.69
C PRO A 138 -2.18 -4.45 5.15
N ILE A 139 -3.06 -4.21 6.09
CA ILE A 139 -2.73 -4.20 7.52
C ILE A 139 -1.95 -5.47 7.96
N LYS A 140 -2.38 -6.64 7.48
CA LYS A 140 -1.61 -7.88 7.70
C LYS A 140 -0.46 -8.07 6.69
N THR A 141 -0.53 -7.41 5.55
CA THR A 141 0.44 -7.60 4.47
C THR A 141 1.70 -6.79 4.71
N LEU A 142 1.69 -5.72 5.49
CA LEU A 142 2.91 -5.04 5.93
C LEU A 142 3.83 -6.01 6.70
N LYS A 143 3.29 -6.86 7.56
CA LYS A 143 4.05 -7.91 8.26
C LYS A 143 4.66 -8.96 7.32
N TYR A 144 4.04 -9.23 6.16
CA TYR A 144 4.51 -10.20 5.16
C TYR A 144 5.27 -9.56 3.99
N ILE A 145 5.07 -8.27 3.74
CA ILE A 145 5.69 -7.53 2.64
C ILE A 145 6.98 -6.84 3.10
N ILE A 146 7.07 -6.48 4.38
CA ILE A 146 8.29 -6.00 5.03
C ILE A 146 8.76 -7.14 5.95
N PRO A 147 9.72 -7.96 5.52
CA PRO A 147 10.54 -8.67 6.50
C PRO A 147 11.14 -7.59 7.40
N GLN A 148 11.00 -7.71 8.71
CA GLN A 148 11.51 -6.73 9.69
C GLN A 148 13.00 -6.39 9.48
N ASP A 149 13.73 -7.24 8.75
CA ASP A 149 15.15 -7.11 8.42
C ASP A 149 15.46 -6.31 7.14
N THR A 150 14.45 -5.75 6.44
CA THR A 150 14.66 -5.10 5.11
C THR A 150 14.21 -3.65 5.00
N MET A 151 13.77 -3.00 6.06
CA MET A 151 13.70 -1.53 6.09
C MET A 151 15.11 -0.98 6.20
N THR A 152 15.62 -0.49 5.08
CA THR A 152 16.91 0.21 5.09
C THR A 152 16.73 1.61 5.67
N ASP A 153 17.82 2.18 6.23
CA ASP A 153 17.84 3.59 6.64
C ASP A 153 17.40 4.54 5.50
N GLU A 154 17.58 4.12 4.25
CA GLU A 154 17.15 4.84 3.05
C GLU A 154 15.63 4.83 2.88
N ASP A 155 14.95 3.70 3.14
CA ASP A 155 13.49 3.60 3.11
C ASP A 155 12.86 4.50 4.20
N ILE A 156 13.47 4.53 5.38
CA ILE A 156 13.07 5.40 6.50
C ILE A 156 13.31 6.88 6.15
N ASN A 157 14.46 7.21 5.57
CA ASN A 157 14.79 8.59 5.20
C ASN A 157 13.90 9.12 4.06
N ASN A 158 13.53 8.26 3.09
CA ASN A 158 12.59 8.61 2.03
C ASN A 158 11.18 8.85 2.57
N ALA A 159 10.73 8.03 3.52
CA ALA A 159 9.47 8.23 4.21
C ALA A 159 9.45 9.55 5.00
N VAL A 160 10.53 9.84 5.73
CA VAL A 160 10.74 11.10 6.49
C VAL A 160 10.69 12.32 5.57
N SER A 161 11.40 12.28 4.44
CA SER A 161 11.50 13.43 3.53
C SER A 161 10.17 13.70 2.79
N THR A 162 9.41 12.66 2.49
CA THR A 162 8.15 12.77 1.74
C THR A 162 6.98 13.24 2.62
N LEU A 163 6.94 12.83 3.88
CA LEU A 163 5.84 13.14 4.79
C LEU A 163 6.11 14.32 5.73
N GLY A 164 7.34 14.78 5.82
CA GLY A 164 7.74 15.71 6.88
C GLY A 164 7.61 15.10 8.29
N VAL A 165 7.56 13.78 8.39
CA VAL A 165 7.47 13.02 9.65
C VAL A 165 8.86 12.90 10.25
N ASN A 166 8.97 13.05 11.57
CA ASN A 166 10.24 12.96 12.26
C ASN A 166 10.75 11.51 12.27
N LYS A 167 12.05 11.29 12.01
CA LYS A 167 12.70 9.97 12.08
C LYS A 167 12.41 9.24 13.40
N LYS A 168 12.28 9.96 14.51
CA LYS A 168 11.90 9.40 15.82
C LYS A 168 10.48 8.82 15.85
N ASP A 169 9.57 9.39 15.06
CA ASP A 169 8.19 8.92 15.00
C ASP A 169 8.07 7.63 14.17
N ILE A 170 8.89 7.51 13.12
CA ILE A 170 8.98 6.25 12.33
C ILE A 170 9.69 5.14 13.11
N MET A 171 10.75 5.46 13.85
CA MET A 171 11.42 4.47 14.72
C MET A 171 10.53 4.05 15.90
N LYS A 172 9.67 4.93 16.41
CA LYS A 172 8.61 4.55 17.36
C LYS A 172 7.60 3.59 16.73
N LEU A 173 7.29 3.74 15.45
CA LEU A 173 6.37 2.86 14.73
C LEU A 173 6.92 1.42 14.58
N SER A 174 8.24 1.23 14.54
CA SER A 174 8.85 -0.12 14.55
C SER A 174 8.74 -0.81 15.91
N ASP A 175 8.62 -0.05 16.99
CA ASP A 175 8.46 -0.54 18.36
C ASP A 175 6.98 -0.56 18.82
N MET A 176 6.07 0.01 18.00
CA MET A 176 4.63 0.02 18.26
C MET A 176 4.03 -1.36 18.08
N ASN A 177 3.07 -1.70 18.95
CA ASN A 177 2.31 -2.93 18.75
C ASN A 177 1.44 -2.81 17.48
N GLU A 178 1.05 -3.95 16.92
CA GLU A 178 0.30 -4.03 15.65
C GLU A 178 -0.99 -3.18 15.62
N ASN A 179 -1.53 -2.81 16.78
CA ASN A 179 -2.77 -2.05 16.92
C ASN A 179 -2.58 -0.56 16.63
N GLU A 180 -1.39 -0.01 16.91
CA GLU A 180 -1.13 1.43 16.74
C GLU A 180 -0.79 1.81 15.29
N ILE A 181 -0.25 0.87 14.50
CA ILE A 181 0.03 1.07 13.05
C ILE A 181 -1.27 1.09 12.23
N LEU A 182 -2.34 0.50 12.74
CA LEU A 182 -3.62 0.34 12.04
C LEU A 182 -4.39 1.64 11.82
N PHE A 183 -4.12 2.66 12.60
CA PHE A 183 -4.89 3.90 12.62
C PHE A 183 -4.28 5.04 11.78
N ASP A 184 -3.13 4.82 11.12
CA ASP A 184 -2.55 5.81 10.20
C ASP A 184 -2.69 5.34 8.75
N ALA A 185 -3.86 5.58 8.16
CA ALA A 185 -4.17 5.22 6.78
C ALA A 185 -3.21 5.87 5.77
N ARG A 186 -2.78 7.11 6.04
CA ARG A 186 -1.86 7.86 5.19
C ARG A 186 -0.47 7.23 5.19
N PHE A 187 0.04 6.86 6.36
CA PHE A 187 1.32 6.18 6.49
C PHE A 187 1.30 4.81 5.81
N LEU A 188 0.23 4.02 6.03
CA LEU A 188 0.06 2.71 5.41
C LEU A 188 0.07 2.79 3.88
N LEU A 189 -0.64 3.75 3.30
CA LEU A 189 -0.68 3.95 1.86
C LEU A 189 0.71 4.35 1.33
N MET A 190 1.39 5.28 1.98
CA MET A 190 2.73 5.69 1.60
C MET A 190 3.71 4.53 1.58
N MET A 191 3.77 3.77 2.66
CA MET A 191 4.66 2.62 2.79
C MET A 191 4.36 1.57 1.74
N ASN A 192 3.08 1.25 1.52
CA ASN A 192 2.67 0.29 0.50
C ASN A 192 3.09 0.75 -0.90
N THR A 193 2.82 2.01 -1.26
CA THR A 193 3.17 2.57 -2.57
C THR A 193 4.67 2.51 -2.83
N ASN A 194 5.49 2.86 -1.83
CA ASN A 194 6.96 2.80 -1.96
C ASN A 194 7.46 1.36 -2.15
N ILE A 195 6.97 0.42 -1.35
CA ILE A 195 7.36 -0.99 -1.45
C ILE A 195 6.95 -1.57 -2.80
N VAL A 196 5.72 -1.31 -3.22
CA VAL A 196 5.18 -1.81 -4.48
C VAL A 196 5.94 -1.25 -5.67
N ALA A 197 6.20 0.06 -5.70
CA ALA A 197 6.99 0.69 -6.76
C ALA A 197 8.37 0.05 -6.86
N ARG A 198 9.12 -0.03 -5.74
CA ARG A 198 10.45 -0.62 -5.73
C ARG A 198 10.44 -2.06 -6.25
N ARG A 199 9.57 -2.91 -5.71
CA ARG A 199 9.49 -4.33 -6.12
C ARG A 199 9.08 -4.53 -7.56
N SER A 200 8.16 -3.70 -8.06
CA SER A 200 7.73 -3.75 -9.46
C SER A 200 8.86 -3.35 -10.40
N PHE A 201 9.61 -2.32 -10.07
CA PHE A 201 10.78 -1.91 -10.87
C PHE A 201 11.90 -2.95 -10.82
N GLU A 202 12.22 -3.49 -9.65
CA GLU A 202 13.22 -4.56 -9.50
C GLU A 202 12.85 -5.78 -10.35
N ASN A 203 11.58 -6.20 -10.32
CA ASN A 203 11.14 -7.37 -11.07
C ASN A 203 11.14 -7.13 -12.58
N LYS A 204 10.70 -5.95 -13.03
CA LYS A 204 10.80 -5.58 -14.46
C LYS A 204 12.25 -5.58 -14.92
N MET A 205 13.16 -4.98 -14.16
CA MET A 205 14.59 -4.97 -14.49
C MET A 205 15.17 -6.39 -14.58
N LEU A 206 14.83 -7.26 -13.63
CA LEU A 206 15.29 -8.65 -13.63
C LEU A 206 14.76 -9.42 -14.85
N ASN A 207 13.49 -9.21 -15.21
CA ASN A 207 12.89 -9.83 -16.39
C ASN A 207 13.54 -9.34 -17.69
N GLU A 208 13.76 -8.03 -17.82
CA GLU A 208 14.45 -7.46 -18.99
C GLU A 208 15.90 -7.95 -19.09
N PHE A 209 16.59 -8.03 -17.95
CA PHE A 209 17.95 -8.59 -17.92
C PHE A 209 17.95 -10.06 -18.30
N SER A 210 17.02 -10.86 -17.76
CA SER A 210 16.93 -12.30 -18.12
C SER A 210 16.65 -12.50 -19.61
N GLN A 211 15.70 -11.75 -20.17
CA GLN A 211 15.39 -11.80 -21.61
C GLN A 211 16.58 -11.36 -22.47
N GLY A 212 17.24 -10.28 -22.06
CA GLY A 212 18.46 -9.81 -22.71
C GLY A 212 19.57 -10.86 -22.67
N TYR A 213 19.80 -11.49 -21.52
CA TYR A 213 20.78 -12.55 -21.36
C TYR A 213 20.45 -13.80 -22.20
N GLU A 214 19.19 -14.19 -22.26
CA GLU A 214 18.76 -15.32 -23.09
C GLU A 214 18.99 -15.08 -24.59
N SER A 215 18.92 -13.84 -25.06
CA SER A 215 19.13 -13.45 -26.46
C SER A 215 20.59 -13.39 -26.87
N ILE A 216 21.54 -13.39 -25.91
CA ILE A 216 22.98 -13.35 -26.19
C ILE A 216 23.47 -14.72 -26.66
N ASP A 217 24.38 -14.75 -27.62
CA ASP A 217 25.02 -15.96 -28.08
C ASP A 217 25.93 -16.63 -27.01
N LYS A 218 26.39 -17.84 -27.29
CA LYS A 218 27.19 -18.61 -26.33
C LYS A 218 28.46 -17.87 -25.90
N ALA A 219 29.14 -17.23 -26.85
CA ALA A 219 30.40 -16.52 -26.59
C ALA A 219 30.16 -15.29 -25.70
N GLY A 220 29.06 -14.56 -25.92
CA GLY A 220 28.64 -13.46 -25.07
C GLY A 220 28.24 -13.90 -23.65
N LYS A 221 27.60 -15.05 -23.52
CA LYS A 221 27.27 -15.63 -22.20
C LYS A 221 28.52 -16.04 -21.43
N GLU A 222 29.50 -16.66 -22.08
CA GLU A 222 30.77 -16.99 -21.44
C GLU A 222 31.52 -15.73 -20.99
N ALA A 223 31.55 -14.67 -21.80
CA ALA A 223 32.17 -13.39 -21.42
C ALA A 223 31.49 -12.69 -20.24
N LEU A 224 30.19 -12.91 -20.06
CA LEU A 224 29.45 -12.33 -18.96
C LEU A 224 29.44 -13.21 -17.71
N SER A 225 29.84 -14.47 -17.78
CA SER A 225 29.82 -15.42 -16.66
C SER A 225 30.63 -14.93 -15.46
N ASP A 226 31.73 -14.23 -15.69
CA ASP A 226 32.59 -13.69 -14.62
C ASP A 226 31.98 -12.51 -13.90
N PHE A 227 30.91 -11.90 -14.45
CA PHE A 227 30.20 -10.78 -13.86
C PHE A 227 28.87 -11.17 -13.22
N ILE A 228 28.39 -12.39 -13.46
CA ILE A 228 27.13 -12.91 -12.91
C ILE A 228 27.47 -13.77 -11.70
N ILE A 229 27.34 -13.19 -10.51
CA ILE A 229 27.37 -13.97 -9.27
C ILE A 229 26.12 -14.85 -9.25
N GLU A 230 26.29 -16.17 -9.31
CA GLU A 230 25.21 -17.13 -9.18
C GLU A 230 24.51 -16.91 -7.81
N GLY A 231 23.46 -16.13 -7.83
CA GLY A 231 22.51 -16.07 -6.71
C GLY A 231 21.42 -17.13 -6.91
N PRO A 232 20.80 -17.65 -5.85
CA PRO A 232 19.71 -18.59 -5.99
C PRO A 232 18.54 -17.92 -6.70
N VAL A 233 18.38 -18.17 -7.99
CA VAL A 233 17.20 -17.79 -8.77
C VAL A 233 16.07 -18.68 -8.27
N LYS A 234 15.21 -18.17 -7.39
CA LYS A 234 13.93 -18.82 -7.12
C LYS A 234 13.09 -18.71 -8.39
N LYS A 235 13.01 -19.81 -9.14
CA LYS A 235 11.96 -19.95 -10.16
C LYS A 235 10.60 -19.87 -9.44
N VAL A 236 9.82 -18.86 -9.79
CA VAL A 236 8.41 -18.75 -9.45
C VAL A 236 7.60 -19.54 -10.46
#